data_141ee134970a95d4b21c5c51a4dab16f
#
_entry.id   141ee134970a95d4b21c5c51a4dab16f
#
_cell.length_a   1.000
_cell.length_b   1.000
_cell.length_c   1.000
_cell.angle_alpha   90.00
_cell.angle_beta   90.00
_cell.angle_gamma   90.00
#
_symmetry.space_group_name_H-M   'P 1'
#
loop_
_entity.id
_entity.type
_entity.pdbx_description
1 polymer ?
#
loop_
_entity_poly.entity_id
_entity_poly.type
_entity_poly.pdbx_seq_one_letter_code
_entity_poly.pdbx_strand_id
1 'polypeptide(L)'
;MKHVICVHTAMALVEPLTQLFKELLPEVNVNHIADSSLIKEVIANNQVTPAVRRRLLSYYNAAADAGADVVFNTCSSVGDVADYGNQYARIPVFRIDQPMAAEAVAKYDRIGVISTLPTTLDPTCRLLQNEAKKAGREVVLVEGLADGAFAAGQSGDGETHDRLIAEAAQRIASQVDMFVLAQGSMARMEQRLSELTGKPVLSSPVLGVKGLRKFLGL
;
A
#
# COMPACT_ATOMS: atom_id res chain seq x y z
N MET A 1 19.81 15.70 -8.43
CA MET A 1 19.12 14.96 -7.32
C MET A 1 17.72 14.66 -7.82
N LYS A 2 17.27 13.42 -7.74
CA LYS A 2 15.90 13.06 -8.14
C LYS A 2 14.88 13.65 -7.17
N HIS A 3 13.74 14.06 -7.67
CA HIS A 3 12.65 14.66 -6.89
C HIS A 3 11.44 13.74 -6.89
N VAL A 4 11.03 13.30 -5.72
CA VAL A 4 9.88 12.40 -5.49
C VAL A 4 8.78 13.18 -4.77
N ILE A 5 7.56 13.12 -5.27
CA ILE A 5 6.41 13.62 -4.53
C ILE A 5 5.51 12.45 -4.12
N CYS A 6 5.41 12.24 -2.80
CA CYS A 6 4.49 11.28 -2.21
C CYS A 6 3.07 11.84 -2.21
N VAL A 7 2.11 11.11 -2.79
CA VAL A 7 0.68 11.48 -2.75
C VAL A 7 -0.05 10.57 -1.78
N HIS A 8 -0.62 11.16 -0.73
CA HIS A 8 -1.27 10.47 0.38
C HIS A 8 -2.77 10.73 0.40
N THR A 9 -3.54 9.71 0.75
CA THR A 9 -4.98 9.82 1.07
C THR A 9 -5.24 9.84 2.58
N ALA A 10 -4.19 9.71 3.40
CA ALA A 10 -4.23 9.77 4.85
C ALA A 10 -2.89 10.28 5.39
N MET A 11 -2.92 10.94 6.56
CA MET A 11 -1.72 11.56 7.14
C MET A 11 -0.76 10.56 7.80
N ALA A 12 -1.23 9.38 8.16
CA ALA A 12 -0.50 8.43 9.00
C ALA A 12 0.85 7.96 8.44
N LEU A 13 1.04 8.00 7.11
CA LEU A 13 2.29 7.59 6.47
C LEU A 13 3.24 8.75 6.10
N VAL A 14 2.86 10.00 6.32
CA VAL A 14 3.70 11.15 5.93
C VAL A 14 5.02 11.11 6.68
N GLU A 15 4.99 11.14 8.01
CA GLU A 15 6.23 11.12 8.82
C GLU A 15 7.00 9.79 8.71
N PRO A 16 6.37 8.61 8.84
CA PRO A 16 7.07 7.33 8.66
C PRO A 16 7.80 7.23 7.32
N LEU A 17 7.18 7.64 6.22
CA LEU A 17 7.83 7.63 4.91
C LEU A 17 8.94 8.68 4.81
N THR A 18 8.77 9.86 5.40
CA THR A 18 9.83 10.87 5.45
C THR A 18 11.10 10.31 6.08
N GLN A 19 10.97 9.60 7.22
CA GLN A 19 12.10 8.97 7.89
C GLN A 19 12.68 7.83 7.04
N LEU A 20 11.83 7.00 6.49
CA LEU A 20 12.25 5.86 5.67
C LEU A 20 13.02 6.31 4.40
N PHE A 21 12.61 7.41 3.78
CA PHE A 21 13.36 8.00 2.66
C PHE A 21 14.71 8.51 3.11
N LYS A 22 14.82 9.20 4.26
CA LYS A 22 16.11 9.66 4.81
C LYS A 22 17.07 8.49 5.05
N GLU A 23 16.57 7.35 5.50
CA GLU A 23 17.35 6.16 5.81
C GLU A 23 17.77 5.38 4.56
N LEU A 24 16.82 5.12 3.66
CA LEU A 24 17.02 4.20 2.53
C LEU A 24 17.35 4.88 1.21
N LEU A 25 17.01 6.16 1.07
CA LEU A 25 17.12 6.89 -0.19
C LEU A 25 17.50 8.37 0.05
N PRO A 26 18.58 8.65 0.82
CA PRO A 26 18.97 10.02 1.21
C PRO A 26 19.36 10.89 0.03
N GLU A 27 19.66 10.30 -1.13
CA GLU A 27 20.05 11.00 -2.35
C GLU A 27 18.86 11.57 -3.16
N VAL A 28 17.61 11.44 -2.69
CA VAL A 28 16.45 12.05 -3.33
C VAL A 28 15.87 13.20 -2.51
N ASN A 29 15.29 14.17 -3.20
CA ASN A 29 14.45 15.19 -2.57
C ASN A 29 13.01 14.67 -2.47
N VAL A 30 12.41 14.70 -1.28
CA VAL A 30 11.06 14.17 -1.05
C VAL A 30 10.13 15.26 -0.55
N ASN A 31 8.99 15.43 -1.21
CA ASN A 31 7.91 16.28 -0.76
C ASN A 31 6.59 15.47 -0.69
N HIS A 32 5.59 16.05 -0.05
CA HIS A 32 4.33 15.37 0.20
C HIS A 32 3.12 16.21 -0.21
N ILE A 33 2.17 15.59 -0.89
CA ILE A 33 0.80 16.08 -1.08
C ILE A 33 -0.11 15.14 -0.30
N ALA A 34 -0.91 15.65 0.63
CA ALA A 34 -1.78 14.84 1.46
C ALA A 34 -3.20 15.40 1.49
N ASP A 35 -4.19 14.55 1.20
CA ASP A 35 -5.60 14.88 1.20
C ASP A 35 -6.41 13.77 1.88
N SER A 36 -6.64 13.93 3.18
CA SER A 36 -7.36 12.95 4.00
C SER A 36 -8.86 12.84 3.68
N SER A 37 -9.42 13.75 2.90
CA SER A 37 -10.81 13.63 2.47
C SER A 37 -11.03 12.55 1.40
N LEU A 38 -9.97 12.17 0.67
CA LEU A 38 -10.04 11.14 -0.37
C LEU A 38 -10.42 9.78 0.22
N ILE A 39 -9.69 9.33 1.26
CA ILE A 39 -9.98 8.02 1.88
C ILE A 39 -11.35 8.02 2.56
N LYS A 40 -11.76 9.14 3.15
CA LYS A 40 -13.10 9.27 3.75
C LYS A 40 -14.20 9.07 2.70
N GLU A 41 -14.04 9.68 1.52
CA GLU A 41 -14.98 9.53 0.41
C GLU A 41 -14.99 8.09 -0.14
N VAL A 42 -13.82 7.46 -0.28
CA VAL A 42 -13.71 6.05 -0.71
C VAL A 42 -14.42 5.11 0.26
N ILE A 43 -14.21 5.29 1.56
CA ILE A 43 -14.87 4.47 2.60
C ILE A 43 -16.38 4.68 2.59
N ALA A 44 -16.83 5.94 2.56
CA ALA A 44 -18.26 6.28 2.57
C ALA A 44 -19.03 5.71 1.37
N ASN A 45 -18.38 5.57 0.23
CA ASN A 45 -18.97 5.05 -1.01
C ASN A 45 -18.61 3.58 -1.29
N ASN A 46 -17.78 2.96 -0.47
CA ASN A 46 -17.19 1.64 -0.66
C ASN A 46 -16.53 1.45 -2.06
N GLN A 47 -16.08 2.53 -2.66
CA GLN A 47 -15.41 2.54 -3.98
C GLN A 47 -14.69 3.85 -4.26
N VAL A 48 -13.79 3.84 -5.24
CA VAL A 48 -13.17 5.03 -5.80
C VAL A 48 -14.16 5.76 -6.70
N THR A 49 -14.66 6.91 -6.25
CA THR A 49 -15.61 7.74 -7.01
C THR A 49 -14.92 8.45 -8.19
N PRO A 50 -15.68 8.89 -9.21
CA PRO A 50 -15.13 9.76 -10.25
C PRO A 50 -14.49 11.05 -9.72
N ALA A 51 -14.99 11.60 -8.60
CA ALA A 51 -14.45 12.79 -7.97
C ALA A 51 -13.07 12.50 -7.35
N VAL A 52 -12.93 11.41 -6.60
CA VAL A 52 -11.64 10.95 -6.05
C VAL A 52 -10.61 10.74 -7.18
N ARG A 53 -11.01 10.07 -8.27
CA ARG A 53 -10.14 9.84 -9.42
C ARG A 53 -9.64 11.14 -10.04
N ARG A 54 -10.53 12.11 -10.31
CA ARG A 54 -10.14 13.40 -10.88
C ARG A 54 -9.18 14.18 -9.97
N ARG A 55 -9.44 14.18 -8.66
CA ARG A 55 -8.58 14.86 -7.66
C ARG A 55 -7.20 14.24 -7.61
N LEU A 56 -7.09 12.90 -7.57
CA LEU A 56 -5.80 12.22 -7.61
C LEU A 56 -5.00 12.55 -8.87
N LEU A 57 -5.63 12.50 -10.05
CA LEU A 57 -4.99 12.88 -11.30
C LEU A 57 -4.53 14.35 -11.30
N SER A 58 -5.29 15.26 -10.67
CA SER A 58 -4.85 16.66 -10.52
C SER A 58 -3.63 16.78 -9.58
N TYR A 59 -3.55 15.97 -8.51
CA TYR A 59 -2.38 15.94 -7.63
C TYR A 59 -1.15 15.34 -8.32
N TYR A 60 -1.31 14.32 -9.16
CA TYR A 60 -0.22 13.77 -9.95
C TYR A 60 0.34 14.80 -10.95
N ASN A 61 -0.55 15.58 -11.58
CA ASN A 61 -0.13 16.67 -12.46
C ASN A 61 0.48 17.86 -11.69
N ALA A 62 -0.05 18.20 -10.50
CA ALA A 62 0.56 19.18 -9.63
C ALA A 62 1.98 18.80 -9.18
N ALA A 63 2.21 17.52 -8.94
CA ALA A 63 3.56 17.00 -8.68
C ALA A 63 4.51 17.22 -9.87
N ALA A 64 4.02 17.00 -11.11
CA ALA A 64 4.78 17.30 -12.32
C ALA A 64 5.07 18.83 -12.45
N ASP A 65 4.10 19.69 -12.14
CA ASP A 65 4.28 21.15 -12.15
C ASP A 65 5.30 21.62 -11.10
N ALA A 66 5.41 20.90 -9.98
CA ALA A 66 6.41 21.13 -8.95
C ALA A 66 7.79 20.57 -9.31
N GLY A 67 7.98 20.00 -10.50
CA GLY A 67 9.26 19.48 -10.99
C GLY A 67 9.63 18.11 -10.43
N ALA A 68 8.67 17.29 -10.02
CA ALA A 68 8.94 15.92 -9.61
C ALA A 68 9.33 15.04 -10.80
N ASP A 69 10.26 14.11 -10.57
CA ASP A 69 10.61 13.05 -11.54
C ASP A 69 9.59 11.90 -11.51
N VAL A 70 8.96 11.67 -10.36
CA VAL A 70 8.01 10.59 -10.14
C VAL A 70 7.02 10.93 -9.01
N VAL A 71 5.78 10.49 -9.17
CA VAL A 71 4.82 10.42 -8.07
C VAL A 71 4.98 9.09 -7.34
N PHE A 72 5.06 9.11 -6.01
CA PHE A 72 4.99 7.92 -5.17
C PHE A 72 3.59 7.82 -4.54
N ASN A 73 2.71 7.02 -5.15
CA ASN A 73 1.35 6.80 -4.63
C ASN A 73 1.40 5.88 -3.42
N THR A 74 0.97 6.37 -2.26
CA THR A 74 1.16 5.69 -0.96
C THR A 74 -0.07 4.96 -0.44
N CYS A 75 -1.16 4.92 -1.22
CA CYS A 75 -2.42 4.35 -0.77
C CYS A 75 -2.92 3.24 -1.71
N SER A 76 -3.01 2.02 -1.18
CA SER A 76 -3.49 0.84 -1.92
C SER A 76 -4.96 0.93 -2.32
N SER A 77 -5.82 1.58 -1.50
CA SER A 77 -7.25 1.75 -1.82
C SER A 77 -7.50 2.50 -3.13
N VAL A 78 -6.55 3.30 -3.57
CA VAL A 78 -6.60 4.05 -4.83
C VAL A 78 -5.52 3.60 -5.82
N GLY A 79 -4.95 2.43 -5.62
CA GLY A 79 -3.87 1.90 -6.45
C GLY A 79 -4.23 1.77 -7.91
N ASP A 80 -5.47 1.38 -8.23
CA ASP A 80 -5.95 1.30 -9.62
C ASP A 80 -5.92 2.67 -10.32
N VAL A 81 -6.09 3.77 -9.55
CA VAL A 81 -5.96 5.13 -10.11
C VAL A 81 -4.50 5.45 -10.43
N ALA A 82 -3.55 4.95 -9.63
CA ALA A 82 -2.12 5.11 -9.93
C ALA A 82 -1.72 4.37 -11.21
N ASP A 83 -2.21 3.13 -11.40
CA ASP A 83 -1.98 2.37 -12.63
C ASP A 83 -2.57 3.08 -13.86
N TYR A 84 -3.80 3.58 -13.74
CA TYR A 84 -4.44 4.40 -14.76
C TYR A 84 -3.74 5.75 -14.96
N GLY A 85 -3.26 6.34 -13.86
CA GLY A 85 -2.53 7.62 -13.84
C GLY A 85 -1.30 7.61 -14.73
N ASN A 86 -0.61 6.47 -14.85
CA ASN A 86 0.54 6.32 -15.75
C ASN A 86 0.22 6.57 -17.24
N GLN A 87 -1.07 6.55 -17.62
CA GLN A 87 -1.49 6.84 -18.99
C GLN A 87 -1.82 8.33 -19.19
N TYR A 88 -2.11 9.06 -18.12
CA TYR A 88 -2.64 10.44 -18.17
C TYR A 88 -1.84 11.47 -17.39
N ALA A 89 -1.02 11.05 -16.44
CA ALA A 89 -0.10 11.93 -15.74
C ALA A 89 1.12 12.23 -16.61
N ARG A 90 1.68 13.44 -16.46
CA ARG A 90 2.85 13.89 -17.23
C ARG A 90 4.18 13.27 -16.77
N ILE A 91 4.19 12.63 -15.61
CA ILE A 91 5.34 11.94 -15.04
C ILE A 91 4.90 10.55 -14.54
N PRO A 92 5.81 9.59 -14.39
CA PRO A 92 5.48 8.26 -13.88
C PRO A 92 4.81 8.31 -12.49
N VAL A 93 3.87 7.40 -12.26
CA VAL A 93 3.24 7.17 -10.96
C VAL A 93 3.63 5.78 -10.47
N PHE A 94 4.41 5.72 -9.40
CA PHE A 94 4.89 4.48 -8.80
C PHE A 94 4.05 4.13 -7.58
N ARG A 95 3.56 2.89 -7.51
CA ARG A 95 2.77 2.39 -6.37
C ARG A 95 3.66 1.85 -5.28
N ILE A 96 3.42 2.29 -4.03
CA ILE A 96 4.14 1.80 -2.85
C ILE A 96 4.00 0.28 -2.64
N ASP A 97 2.85 -0.29 -2.99
CA ASP A 97 2.50 -1.69 -2.75
C ASP A 97 2.94 -2.66 -3.86
N GLN A 98 3.33 -2.15 -5.02
CA GLN A 98 3.72 -3.00 -6.16
C GLN A 98 4.96 -3.88 -5.88
N PRO A 99 6.07 -3.37 -5.29
CA PRO A 99 7.22 -4.23 -4.98
C PRO A 99 6.91 -5.35 -3.97
N MET A 100 6.05 -5.08 -2.99
CA MET A 100 5.57 -6.08 -2.04
C MET A 100 4.79 -7.18 -2.76
N ALA A 101 3.87 -6.81 -3.64
CA ALA A 101 3.07 -7.78 -4.40
C ALA A 101 3.95 -8.62 -5.33
N ALA A 102 4.89 -7.99 -6.05
CA ALA A 102 5.83 -8.67 -6.92
C ALA A 102 6.71 -9.67 -6.15
N GLU A 103 7.21 -9.30 -4.95
CA GLU A 103 8.00 -10.19 -4.11
C GLU A 103 7.16 -11.36 -3.57
N ALA A 104 5.94 -11.11 -3.12
CA ALA A 104 5.04 -12.14 -2.60
C ALA A 104 4.75 -13.21 -3.66
N VAL A 105 4.31 -12.79 -4.84
CA VAL A 105 3.95 -13.73 -5.93
C VAL A 105 5.15 -14.45 -6.54
N ALA A 106 6.35 -13.87 -6.44
CA ALA A 106 7.56 -14.53 -6.91
C ALA A 106 7.97 -15.73 -6.06
N LYS A 107 7.59 -15.74 -4.77
CA LYS A 107 8.08 -16.70 -3.78
C LYS A 107 7.04 -17.68 -3.25
N TYR A 108 5.74 -17.33 -3.29
CA TYR A 108 4.69 -18.07 -2.61
C TYR A 108 3.48 -18.32 -3.50
N ASP A 109 2.81 -19.46 -3.30
CA ASP A 109 1.65 -19.87 -4.09
C ASP A 109 0.33 -19.59 -3.37
N ARG A 110 0.32 -19.60 -2.02
CA ARG A 110 -0.87 -19.31 -1.20
C ARG A 110 -0.60 -18.11 -0.31
N ILE A 111 -1.23 -16.98 -0.63
CA ILE A 111 -0.97 -15.68 -0.01
C ILE A 111 -2.20 -15.23 0.79
N GLY A 112 -2.02 -15.01 2.09
CA GLY A 112 -3.01 -14.37 2.94
C GLY A 112 -2.95 -12.85 2.77
N VAL A 113 -4.09 -12.23 2.51
CA VAL A 113 -4.18 -10.78 2.36
C VAL A 113 -4.92 -10.20 3.57
N ILE A 114 -4.18 -9.57 4.48
CA ILE A 114 -4.76 -8.96 5.69
C ILE A 114 -5.06 -7.49 5.42
N SER A 115 -6.31 -7.09 5.67
CA SER A 115 -6.78 -5.71 5.53
C SER A 115 -7.73 -5.32 6.66
N THR A 116 -7.77 -4.03 7.00
CA THR A 116 -8.75 -3.47 7.95
C THR A 116 -9.96 -2.84 7.25
N LEU A 117 -9.92 -2.76 5.90
CA LEU A 117 -10.98 -2.17 5.08
C LEU A 117 -11.24 -3.00 3.82
N PRO A 118 -12.50 -3.27 3.44
CA PRO A 118 -12.83 -3.90 2.16
C PRO A 118 -12.29 -3.10 0.97
N THR A 119 -12.36 -1.76 1.03
CA THR A 119 -11.86 -0.83 0.00
C THR A 119 -10.35 -0.87 -0.20
N THR A 120 -9.59 -1.58 0.64
CA THR A 120 -8.16 -1.84 0.47
C THR A 120 -7.90 -3.30 0.11
N LEU A 121 -8.73 -4.22 0.61
CA LEU A 121 -8.59 -5.65 0.36
C LEU A 121 -8.69 -5.97 -1.13
N ASP A 122 -9.78 -5.60 -1.78
CA ASP A 122 -10.01 -5.83 -3.21
C ASP A 122 -8.88 -5.28 -4.12
N PRO A 123 -8.47 -4.00 -4.00
CA PRO A 123 -7.37 -3.47 -4.83
C PRO A 123 -6.04 -4.20 -4.61
N THR A 124 -5.77 -4.66 -3.38
CA THR A 124 -4.56 -5.43 -3.09
C THR A 124 -4.62 -6.83 -3.70
N CYS A 125 -5.77 -7.51 -3.63
CA CYS A 125 -5.97 -8.79 -4.30
C CYS A 125 -5.80 -8.66 -5.82
N ARG A 126 -6.39 -7.64 -6.44
CA ARG A 126 -6.20 -7.37 -7.88
C ARG A 126 -4.73 -7.11 -8.23
N LEU A 127 -4.01 -6.34 -7.41
CA LEU A 127 -2.59 -6.10 -7.62
C LEU A 127 -1.79 -7.41 -7.59
N LEU A 128 -2.01 -8.27 -6.59
CA LEU A 128 -1.34 -9.57 -6.50
C LEU A 128 -1.64 -10.46 -7.71
N GLN A 129 -2.89 -10.52 -8.15
CA GLN A 129 -3.28 -11.26 -9.35
C GLN A 129 -2.61 -10.72 -10.62
N ASN A 130 -2.52 -9.40 -10.76
CA ASN A 130 -1.86 -8.75 -11.88
C ASN A 130 -0.35 -9.03 -11.89
N GLU A 131 0.31 -8.96 -10.73
CA GLU A 131 1.74 -9.28 -10.61
C GLU A 131 2.01 -10.78 -10.85
N ALA A 132 1.14 -11.66 -10.37
CA ALA A 132 1.22 -13.09 -10.67
C ALA A 132 1.11 -13.37 -12.18
N LYS A 133 0.13 -12.75 -12.84
CA LYS A 133 -0.03 -12.84 -14.29
C LYS A 133 1.21 -12.35 -15.05
N LYS A 134 1.81 -11.22 -14.64
CA LYS A 134 3.05 -10.70 -15.23
C LYS A 134 4.21 -11.67 -15.05
N ALA A 135 4.27 -12.36 -13.91
CA ALA A 135 5.29 -13.36 -13.61
C ALA A 135 5.03 -14.75 -14.24
N GLY A 136 3.90 -14.94 -14.93
CA GLY A 136 3.50 -16.24 -15.48
C GLY A 136 3.19 -17.28 -14.40
N ARG A 137 2.71 -16.85 -13.23
CA ARG A 137 2.39 -17.70 -12.07
C ARG A 137 0.91 -17.68 -11.75
N GLU A 138 0.44 -18.74 -11.14
CA GLU A 138 -0.87 -18.81 -10.51
C GLU A 138 -0.69 -18.77 -8.99
N VAL A 139 -1.49 -17.95 -8.31
CA VAL A 139 -1.49 -17.82 -6.85
C VAL A 139 -2.91 -17.93 -6.30
N VAL A 140 -3.04 -18.54 -5.14
CA VAL A 140 -4.27 -18.59 -4.38
C VAL A 140 -4.25 -17.48 -3.34
N LEU A 141 -5.22 -16.59 -3.36
CA LEU A 141 -5.38 -15.53 -2.39
C LEU A 141 -6.45 -15.91 -1.36
N VAL A 142 -6.10 -15.75 -0.08
CA VAL A 142 -7.03 -15.98 1.04
C VAL A 142 -7.23 -14.66 1.77
N GLU A 143 -8.45 -14.19 1.79
CA GLU A 143 -8.80 -12.89 2.36
C GLU A 143 -8.94 -12.95 3.88
N GLY A 144 -8.28 -12.03 4.57
CA GLY A 144 -8.31 -11.86 6.02
C GLY A 144 -8.74 -10.45 6.40
N LEU A 145 -10.04 -10.15 6.30
CA LEU A 145 -10.57 -8.87 6.77
C LEU A 145 -10.61 -8.83 8.30
N ALA A 146 -9.92 -7.86 8.87
CA ALA A 146 -9.95 -7.50 10.30
C ALA A 146 -11.04 -6.44 10.51
N ASP A 147 -12.29 -6.88 10.48
CA ASP A 147 -13.44 -5.99 10.64
C ASP A 147 -13.41 -5.26 11.99
N GLY A 148 -13.73 -3.96 11.98
CA GLY A 148 -13.66 -3.10 13.16
C GLY A 148 -12.25 -2.56 13.48
N ALA A 149 -11.17 -3.16 12.97
CA ALA A 149 -9.81 -2.72 13.29
C ALA A 149 -9.53 -1.29 12.83
N PHE A 150 -10.03 -0.89 11.66
CA PHE A 150 -9.86 0.48 11.18
C PHE A 150 -10.52 1.50 12.11
N ALA A 151 -11.75 1.23 12.57
CA ALA A 151 -12.47 2.11 13.49
C ALA A 151 -11.75 2.22 14.84
N ALA A 152 -11.25 1.10 15.38
CA ALA A 152 -10.45 1.08 16.61
C ALA A 152 -9.17 1.94 16.47
N GLY A 153 -8.45 1.79 15.34
CA GLY A 153 -7.25 2.60 15.08
C GLY A 153 -7.56 4.10 14.94
N GLN A 154 -8.69 4.46 14.32
CA GLN A 154 -9.12 5.87 14.20
C GLN A 154 -9.53 6.49 15.55
N SER A 155 -10.06 5.70 16.48
CA SER A 155 -10.41 6.16 17.84
C SER A 155 -9.22 6.19 18.80
N GLY A 156 -8.03 5.77 18.37
CA GLY A 156 -6.84 5.68 19.20
C GLY A 156 -6.72 4.39 20.02
N ASP A 157 -7.64 3.43 19.83
CA ASP A 157 -7.59 2.10 20.46
C ASP A 157 -6.67 1.16 19.65
N GLY A 158 -5.37 1.37 19.83
CA GLY A 158 -4.34 0.57 19.16
C GLY A 158 -4.32 -0.89 19.59
N GLU A 159 -4.73 -1.20 20.82
CA GLU A 159 -4.78 -2.57 21.33
C GLU A 159 -5.85 -3.39 20.61
N THR A 160 -7.07 -2.87 20.54
CA THR A 160 -8.16 -3.52 19.79
C THR A 160 -7.82 -3.63 18.29
N HIS A 161 -7.25 -2.58 17.69
CA HIS A 161 -6.78 -2.62 16.29
C HIS A 161 -5.83 -3.80 16.06
N ASP A 162 -4.80 -3.94 16.89
CA ASP A 162 -3.78 -4.98 16.72
C ASP A 162 -4.30 -6.37 17.01
N ARG A 163 -5.18 -6.51 18.01
CA ARG A 163 -5.84 -7.77 18.32
C ARG A 163 -6.69 -8.27 17.16
N LEU A 164 -7.53 -7.42 16.58
CA LEU A 164 -8.39 -7.79 15.45
C LEU A 164 -7.59 -8.20 14.21
N ILE A 165 -6.47 -7.53 13.92
CA ILE A 165 -5.55 -7.91 12.84
C ILE A 165 -4.93 -9.29 13.12
N ALA A 166 -4.48 -9.53 14.36
CA ALA A 166 -3.90 -10.82 14.75
C ALA A 166 -4.92 -11.96 14.63
N GLU A 167 -6.16 -11.75 15.09
CA GLU A 167 -7.26 -12.72 14.97
C GLU A 167 -7.58 -13.03 13.50
N ALA A 168 -7.60 -12.01 12.63
CA ALA A 168 -7.81 -12.20 11.20
C ALA A 168 -6.71 -13.05 10.56
N ALA A 169 -5.44 -12.81 10.91
CA ALA A 169 -4.31 -13.59 10.41
C ALA A 169 -4.35 -15.04 10.92
N GLN A 170 -4.60 -15.25 12.22
CA GLN A 170 -4.70 -16.61 12.81
C GLN A 170 -5.81 -17.45 12.16
N ARG A 171 -6.96 -16.83 11.87
CA ARG A 171 -8.13 -17.50 11.28
C ARG A 171 -7.83 -18.17 9.94
N ILE A 172 -6.91 -17.61 9.16
CA ILE A 172 -6.56 -18.13 7.83
C ILE A 172 -5.14 -18.72 7.74
N ALA A 173 -4.38 -18.73 8.84
CA ALA A 173 -2.97 -19.11 8.86
C ALA A 173 -2.69 -20.54 8.32
N SER A 174 -3.61 -21.50 8.55
CA SER A 174 -3.45 -22.87 8.02
C SER A 174 -3.67 -23.00 6.52
N GLN A 175 -4.24 -21.99 5.87
CA GLN A 175 -4.61 -22.00 4.45
C GLN A 175 -3.55 -21.34 3.56
N VAL A 176 -2.55 -20.66 4.12
CA VAL A 176 -1.60 -19.81 3.40
C VAL A 176 -0.16 -20.14 3.70
N ASP A 177 0.76 -19.70 2.85
CA ASP A 177 2.20 -19.89 3.02
C ASP A 177 2.86 -18.62 3.58
N MET A 178 2.26 -17.45 3.36
CA MET A 178 2.73 -16.16 3.82
C MET A 178 1.57 -15.16 3.91
N PHE A 179 1.84 -13.98 4.46
CA PHE A 179 0.89 -12.87 4.52
C PHE A 179 1.43 -11.60 3.85
N VAL A 180 0.53 -10.86 3.21
CA VAL A 180 0.74 -9.44 2.86
C VAL A 180 -0.20 -8.57 3.69
N LEU A 181 0.30 -7.42 4.14
CA LEU A 181 -0.46 -6.40 4.84
C LEU A 181 -0.89 -5.34 3.83
N ALA A 182 -2.18 -5.27 3.54
CA ALA A 182 -2.73 -4.44 2.48
C ALA A 182 -2.60 -2.92 2.74
N GLN A 183 -2.34 -2.51 3.98
CA GLN A 183 -2.17 -1.10 4.34
C GLN A 183 -0.79 -0.87 4.96
N GLY A 184 -0.08 0.16 4.49
CA GLY A 184 1.24 0.52 5.01
C GLY A 184 1.26 0.88 6.50
N SER A 185 0.14 1.35 7.06
CA SER A 185 -0.01 1.61 8.50
C SER A 185 0.08 0.36 9.38
N MET A 186 -0.12 -0.82 8.81
CA MET A 186 0.02 -2.09 9.52
C MET A 186 1.46 -2.62 9.56
N ALA A 187 2.44 -1.95 8.93
CA ALA A 187 3.83 -2.43 8.84
C ALA A 187 4.44 -2.80 10.21
N ARG A 188 4.07 -2.08 11.27
CA ARG A 188 4.51 -2.37 12.64
C ARG A 188 4.06 -3.74 13.16
N MET A 189 3.09 -4.39 12.50
CA MET A 189 2.58 -5.70 12.87
C MET A 189 3.34 -6.86 12.21
N GLU A 190 4.25 -6.61 11.28
CA GLU A 190 4.97 -7.67 10.54
C GLU A 190 5.60 -8.70 11.45
N GLN A 191 6.45 -8.25 12.38
CA GLN A 191 7.18 -9.13 13.28
C GLN A 191 6.21 -9.91 14.17
N ARG A 192 5.27 -9.21 14.82
CA ARG A 192 4.28 -9.84 15.71
C ARG A 192 3.44 -10.90 15.00
N LEU A 193 2.97 -10.62 13.78
CA LEU A 193 2.18 -11.58 13.00
C LEU A 193 3.03 -12.76 12.53
N SER A 194 4.29 -12.53 12.16
CA SER A 194 5.21 -13.60 11.80
C SER A 194 5.47 -14.54 12.97
N GLU A 195 5.74 -14.01 14.17
CA GLU A 195 5.91 -14.80 15.40
C GLU A 195 4.64 -15.58 15.76
N LEU A 196 3.47 -14.96 15.64
CA LEU A 196 2.18 -15.53 16.01
C LEU A 196 1.74 -16.65 15.07
N THR A 197 2.02 -16.52 13.78
CA THR A 197 1.54 -17.46 12.74
C THR A 197 2.61 -18.45 12.27
N GLY A 198 3.89 -18.18 12.59
CA GLY A 198 5.02 -18.94 12.08
C GLY A 198 5.25 -18.74 10.58
N LYS A 199 4.71 -17.67 9.97
CA LYS A 199 4.75 -17.43 8.54
C LYS A 199 5.40 -16.10 8.20
N PRO A 200 6.06 -15.98 7.02
CA PRO A 200 6.53 -14.70 6.54
C PRO A 200 5.39 -13.69 6.37
N VAL A 201 5.66 -12.44 6.72
CA VAL A 201 4.72 -11.32 6.56
C VAL A 201 5.43 -10.20 5.83
N LEU A 202 4.80 -9.62 4.81
CA LEU A 202 5.33 -8.47 4.06
C LEU A 202 4.39 -7.28 4.16
N SER A 203 4.97 -6.08 4.22
CA SER A 203 4.26 -4.82 4.07
C SER A 203 4.91 -3.90 3.04
N SER A 204 4.17 -2.90 2.61
CA SER A 204 4.58 -2.07 1.47
C SER A 204 5.64 -1.01 1.75
N PRO A 205 5.80 -0.36 2.94
CA PRO A 205 6.61 0.85 3.05
C PRO A 205 8.09 0.64 2.69
N VAL A 206 8.76 -0.30 3.35
CA VAL A 206 10.19 -0.57 3.12
C VAL A 206 10.43 -1.10 1.70
N LEU A 207 9.60 -2.04 1.26
CA LEU A 207 9.69 -2.64 -0.07
C LEU A 207 9.38 -1.62 -1.16
N GLY A 208 8.41 -0.73 -0.92
CA GLY A 208 8.06 0.36 -1.83
C GLY A 208 9.21 1.34 -2.04
N VAL A 209 9.87 1.81 -0.97
CA VAL A 209 11.02 2.72 -1.09
C VAL A 209 12.21 2.04 -1.76
N LYS A 210 12.52 0.78 -1.43
CA LYS A 210 13.56 -0.01 -2.10
C LYS A 210 13.25 -0.23 -3.59
N GLY A 211 11.99 -0.52 -3.92
CA GLY A 211 11.54 -0.68 -5.30
C GLY A 211 11.61 0.63 -6.08
N LEU A 212 11.26 1.75 -5.45
CA LEU A 212 11.40 3.08 -6.06
C LEU A 212 12.88 3.42 -6.34
N ARG A 213 13.80 3.08 -5.43
CA ARG A 213 15.24 3.22 -5.66
C ARG A 213 15.67 2.56 -6.97
N LYS A 214 15.28 1.28 -7.13
CA LYS A 214 15.56 0.52 -8.35
C LYS A 214 14.89 1.14 -9.59
N PHE A 215 13.66 1.61 -9.45
CA PHE A 215 12.93 2.28 -10.53
C PHE A 215 13.63 3.57 -11.00
N LEU A 216 14.22 4.34 -10.08
CA LEU A 216 14.95 5.57 -10.37
C LEU A 216 16.39 5.33 -10.89
N GLY A 217 16.86 4.08 -10.90
CA GLY A 217 18.21 3.73 -11.33
C GLY A 217 19.31 4.14 -10.34
N LEU A 218 19.00 4.16 -9.05
CA LEU A 218 19.89 4.58 -7.95
C LEU A 218 20.46 3.38 -7.17
#